data_06488944efb43cec4b4d086b4dde41c8
#
_entry.id   06488944efb43cec4b4d086b4dde41c8
#
_cell.length_a   1.000
_cell.length_b   1.000
_cell.length_c   1.000
_cell.angle_alpha   90.00
_cell.angle_beta   90.00
_cell.angle_gamma   90.00
#
_symmetry.space_group_name_H-M   'P 1'
#
loop_
_entity.id
_entity.type
_entity.pdbx_description
1 polymer ?
#
loop_
_entity_poly.entity_id
_entity_poly.type
_entity_poly.pdbx_seq_one_letter_code
_entity_poly.pdbx_strand_id
1 'polypeptide(L)'
;MIQKSKHIYYLILVFLSFQLSAQNSAWQPASFEVVKSNYKTFKTTQYAHVFSGSKHNIVGFATELQGLTGVELPLDAYKKGTNAPLQLKFKEPVQVLIGIFQEKNNSDYRQLNNAKLVLENGVTITGLPPVNVYAISYPKGTQIINPEGKGLFAVLGVIKNNQPIVSRNAQLLDGKLWNMPYIIEGFSDEKPLFEIIGGENKAVIDEGMPGTEDIQGGFEGGRVVKVGETYHMFPTERAGEKGVPYYYDRVKTKIGHWTSKDAIHWKRESTIYQASGVYAVTEDDNPMNDRRSAIWSYMPVFNEKANKWYGYYLAYTVHKEIEPNHSFGRIWRCESTVDGINGIGGPYKDMGIIMEPGLDSQPWEGRQGVASFFPYKVGEKYFGFYSGAYPFASWADYPKKSGKGWFVALAESNSLEGPWKRLNKGLEPIKTIHPQFVENPIVSQLPNGLYIAIFDGGPEGWGHHLPNMIGYSLSKDGINWGEARYLPIETKVDKWWDIMRTPLCLIPEGNDVYTIVYNAIDLKRRFHPTGMVKVKLNKDVMESKLKELK
;
A
#
# COMPACT_ATOMS: atom_id res chain seq x y z
N MET A 1 -50.91 -55.13 25.70
CA MET A 1 -49.85 -55.34 24.71
C MET A 1 -50.21 -54.52 23.49
N ILE A 2 -49.77 -53.28 23.45
CA ILE A 2 -50.06 -52.34 22.37
C ILE A 2 -48.71 -51.80 21.85
N GLN A 3 -48.38 -52.20 20.64
CA GLN A 3 -47.19 -51.85 19.93
C GLN A 3 -47.38 -50.45 19.35
N LYS A 4 -46.59 -49.46 19.81
CA LYS A 4 -46.57 -48.11 19.24
C LYS A 4 -45.50 -48.05 18.16
N SER A 5 -45.91 -47.99 16.88
CA SER A 5 -45.04 -47.66 15.74
C SER A 5 -44.68 -46.18 15.80
N LYS A 6 -43.36 -45.90 15.80
CA LYS A 6 -42.84 -44.55 15.65
C LYS A 6 -42.66 -44.29 14.15
N HIS A 7 -43.46 -43.43 13.58
CA HIS A 7 -43.21 -42.82 12.27
C HIS A 7 -42.20 -41.73 12.44
N ILE A 8 -41.00 -41.95 11.87
CA ILE A 8 -39.96 -40.95 11.70
C ILE A 8 -40.29 -40.19 10.43
N TYR A 9 -40.78 -38.97 10.55
CA TYR A 9 -40.84 -38.03 9.42
C TYR A 9 -39.45 -37.49 9.16
N TYR A 10 -38.80 -37.95 8.10
CA TYR A 10 -37.65 -37.24 7.53
C TYR A 10 -38.15 -35.98 6.85
N LEU A 11 -37.99 -34.86 7.51
CA LEU A 11 -38.11 -33.55 6.90
C LEU A 11 -36.86 -33.35 6.03
N ILE A 12 -36.97 -33.63 4.74
CA ILE A 12 -35.98 -33.19 3.76
C ILE A 12 -36.16 -31.69 3.60
N LEU A 13 -35.39 -30.93 4.39
CA LEU A 13 -35.14 -29.52 4.14
C LEU A 13 -34.26 -29.45 2.91
N VAL A 14 -34.87 -29.35 1.75
CA VAL A 14 -34.19 -28.88 0.54
C VAL A 14 -33.86 -27.41 0.79
N PHE A 15 -32.65 -27.15 1.26
CA PHE A 15 -32.05 -25.85 1.15
C PHE A 15 -31.84 -25.59 -0.36
N LEU A 16 -32.83 -25.03 -1.00
CA LEU A 16 -32.63 -24.21 -2.17
C LEU A 16 -31.77 -23.03 -1.74
N SER A 17 -30.46 -23.22 -1.76
CA SER A 17 -29.52 -22.15 -1.88
C SER A 17 -29.85 -21.45 -3.22
N PHE A 18 -30.68 -20.45 -3.15
CA PHE A 18 -30.66 -19.40 -4.15
C PHE A 18 -29.26 -18.77 -4.08
N GLN A 19 -28.32 -19.41 -4.77
CA GLN A 19 -27.23 -18.64 -5.34
C GLN A 19 -27.94 -17.67 -6.30
N LEU A 20 -28.20 -16.47 -5.81
CA LEU A 20 -28.20 -15.30 -6.64
C LEU A 20 -26.77 -15.17 -7.17
N SER A 21 -26.40 -16.04 -8.12
CA SER A 21 -25.47 -15.67 -9.15
C SER A 21 -26.18 -14.52 -9.86
N ALA A 22 -25.85 -13.28 -9.46
CA ALA A 22 -25.97 -12.18 -10.37
C ALA A 22 -25.11 -12.60 -11.57
N GLN A 23 -25.73 -13.26 -12.55
CA GLN A 23 -25.19 -13.34 -13.89
C GLN A 23 -25.09 -11.88 -14.34
N ASN A 24 -23.97 -11.25 -14.05
CA ASN A 24 -23.54 -10.07 -14.74
C ASN A 24 -23.45 -10.48 -16.20
N SER A 25 -24.55 -10.27 -16.93
CA SER A 25 -24.61 -10.55 -18.36
C SER A 25 -23.54 -9.64 -18.98
N ALA A 26 -22.43 -10.27 -19.38
CA ALA A 26 -21.39 -9.55 -20.10
C ALA A 26 -22.06 -8.79 -21.27
N TRP A 27 -21.77 -7.50 -21.38
CA TRP A 27 -22.30 -6.72 -22.48
C TRP A 27 -21.86 -7.30 -23.82
N GLN A 28 -22.78 -7.42 -24.76
CA GLN A 28 -22.47 -7.98 -26.07
C GLN A 28 -21.66 -6.98 -26.89
N PRO A 29 -20.44 -7.33 -27.30
CA PRO A 29 -19.61 -6.45 -28.10
C PRO A 29 -20.22 -6.20 -29.47
N ALA A 30 -20.06 -4.98 -29.99
CA ALA A 30 -20.36 -4.63 -31.37
C ALA A 30 -19.08 -4.41 -32.16
N SER A 31 -19.11 -4.75 -33.45
CA SER A 31 -17.97 -4.53 -34.32
C SER A 31 -17.92 -3.10 -34.84
N PHE A 32 -16.73 -2.57 -35.00
CA PHE A 32 -16.46 -1.26 -35.58
C PHE A 32 -15.17 -1.25 -36.40
N GLU A 33 -15.01 -0.24 -37.23
CA GLU A 33 -13.81 0.04 -38.01
C GLU A 33 -13.29 1.41 -37.63
N VAL A 34 -11.98 1.55 -37.39
CA VAL A 34 -11.33 2.86 -37.19
C VAL A 34 -11.07 3.48 -38.56
N VAL A 35 -11.60 4.68 -38.82
CA VAL A 35 -11.54 5.33 -40.12
C VAL A 35 -10.64 6.56 -40.06
N LYS A 36 -9.78 6.72 -41.09
CA LYS A 36 -8.92 7.90 -41.29
C LYS A 36 -7.91 8.23 -40.19
N SER A 37 -7.53 7.27 -39.35
CA SER A 37 -6.50 7.46 -38.32
C SER A 37 -5.68 6.19 -38.14
N ASN A 38 -4.47 6.33 -37.63
CA ASN A 38 -3.59 5.19 -37.29
C ASN A 38 -3.82 4.71 -35.84
N TYR A 39 -4.99 4.96 -35.27
CA TYR A 39 -5.32 4.53 -33.93
C TYR A 39 -5.44 3.00 -33.88
N LYS A 40 -4.74 2.39 -32.94
CA LYS A 40 -4.82 0.95 -32.67
C LYS A 40 -6.03 0.63 -31.81
N THR A 41 -6.44 -0.60 -31.83
CA THR A 41 -7.47 -1.12 -30.92
C THR A 41 -6.79 -2.03 -29.89
N PHE A 42 -7.39 -2.10 -28.69
CA PHE A 42 -6.98 -3.02 -27.65
C PHE A 42 -8.19 -3.83 -27.13
N LYS A 43 -7.94 -4.93 -26.45
CA LYS A 43 -8.96 -5.62 -25.67
C LYS A 43 -8.90 -5.12 -24.25
N THR A 44 -10.07 -4.78 -23.67
CA THR A 44 -10.13 -4.43 -22.25
C THR A 44 -9.85 -5.65 -21.40
N THR A 45 -8.61 -5.77 -21.04
CA THR A 45 -8.02 -6.79 -20.17
C THR A 45 -7.06 -6.10 -19.22
N GLN A 46 -6.63 -6.81 -18.21
CA GLN A 46 -5.55 -6.34 -17.35
C GLN A 46 -4.29 -6.11 -18.19
N TYR A 47 -3.57 -5.02 -17.90
CA TYR A 47 -2.39 -4.50 -18.63
C TYR A 47 -2.63 -3.96 -20.04
N ALA A 48 -3.87 -3.90 -20.51
CA ALA A 48 -4.13 -3.25 -21.78
C ALA A 48 -3.69 -1.78 -21.74
N HIS A 49 -2.98 -1.34 -22.77
CA HIS A 49 -2.63 0.04 -22.96
C HIS A 49 -3.83 0.82 -23.51
N VAL A 50 -4.27 1.81 -22.78
CA VAL A 50 -5.36 2.70 -23.20
C VAL A 50 -4.85 3.85 -24.05
N PHE A 51 -3.59 4.23 -23.82
CA PHE A 51 -2.95 5.34 -24.50
C PHE A 51 -1.64 4.88 -25.17
N SER A 52 -1.54 5.12 -26.47
CA SER A 52 -0.30 4.85 -27.21
C SER A 52 0.82 5.79 -26.77
N GLY A 53 2.05 5.26 -26.71
CA GLY A 53 3.23 6.00 -26.29
C GLY A 53 3.27 6.30 -24.77
N SER A 54 2.46 5.63 -23.97
CA SER A 54 2.41 5.81 -22.52
C SER A 54 2.63 4.50 -21.77
N LYS A 55 3.01 4.61 -20.49
CA LYS A 55 3.12 3.47 -19.57
C LYS A 55 1.84 3.23 -18.77
N HIS A 56 0.75 3.90 -19.13
CA HIS A 56 -0.52 3.83 -18.42
C HIS A 56 -1.33 2.61 -18.84
N ASN A 57 -1.37 1.61 -17.98
CA ASN A 57 -2.06 0.33 -18.21
C ASN A 57 -3.31 0.21 -17.36
N ILE A 58 -4.29 -0.54 -17.83
CA ILE A 58 -5.44 -0.94 -17.02
C ILE A 58 -4.96 -1.89 -15.93
N VAL A 59 -5.20 -1.53 -14.66
CA VAL A 59 -4.88 -2.38 -13.51
C VAL A 59 -6.12 -3.01 -12.88
N GLY A 60 -7.28 -2.41 -13.09
CA GLY A 60 -8.57 -2.96 -12.64
C GLY A 60 -9.72 -2.43 -13.50
N PHE A 61 -10.75 -3.22 -13.67
CA PHE A 61 -11.94 -2.83 -14.46
C PHE A 61 -13.17 -3.65 -14.06
N ALA A 62 -14.35 -3.06 -14.26
CA ALA A 62 -15.63 -3.73 -14.06
C ALA A 62 -15.80 -4.92 -15.01
N THR A 63 -16.37 -6.00 -14.51
CA THR A 63 -16.49 -7.29 -15.25
C THR A 63 -17.21 -7.17 -16.57
N GLU A 64 -18.15 -6.23 -16.71
CA GLU A 64 -18.86 -5.95 -17.96
C GLU A 64 -17.96 -5.48 -19.09
N LEU A 65 -16.82 -4.87 -18.75
CA LEU A 65 -15.86 -4.37 -19.73
C LEU A 65 -14.93 -5.46 -20.28
N GLN A 66 -14.88 -6.63 -19.64
CA GLN A 66 -13.92 -7.68 -19.98
C GLN A 66 -14.02 -8.10 -21.45
N GLY A 67 -12.90 -8.02 -22.16
CA GLY A 67 -12.80 -8.45 -23.54
C GLY A 67 -13.45 -7.55 -24.57
N LEU A 68 -14.07 -6.43 -24.16
CA LEU A 68 -14.55 -5.42 -25.10
C LEU A 68 -13.38 -4.81 -25.86
N THR A 69 -13.66 -4.31 -27.06
CA THR A 69 -12.64 -3.67 -27.90
C THR A 69 -12.68 -2.17 -27.71
N GLY A 70 -11.61 -1.60 -27.17
CA GLY A 70 -11.38 -0.17 -27.04
C GLY A 70 -10.44 0.37 -28.12
N VAL A 71 -10.12 1.68 -28.04
CA VAL A 71 -9.22 2.36 -28.98
C VAL A 71 -8.11 3.05 -28.22
N GLU A 72 -6.85 2.76 -28.57
CA GLU A 72 -5.68 3.46 -28.03
C GLU A 72 -5.60 4.88 -28.57
N LEU A 73 -5.64 5.85 -27.67
CA LEU A 73 -5.54 7.27 -28.03
C LEU A 73 -4.12 7.78 -27.76
N PRO A 74 -3.56 8.68 -28.59
CA PRO A 74 -2.22 9.23 -28.38
C PRO A 74 -2.23 10.25 -27.24
N LEU A 75 -1.71 9.87 -26.08
CA LEU A 75 -1.76 10.68 -24.85
C LEU A 75 -1.21 12.10 -25.02
N ASP A 76 -0.04 12.24 -25.66
CA ASP A 76 0.60 13.54 -25.83
C ASP A 76 -0.15 14.45 -26.78
N ALA A 77 -0.72 13.90 -27.85
CA ALA A 77 -1.55 14.66 -28.78
C ALA A 77 -2.84 15.16 -28.11
N TYR A 78 -3.44 14.31 -27.26
CA TYR A 78 -4.62 14.69 -26.47
C TYR A 78 -4.31 15.78 -25.44
N LYS A 79 -3.22 15.67 -24.72
CA LYS A 79 -2.78 16.70 -23.76
C LYS A 79 -2.50 18.05 -24.44
N LYS A 80 -2.00 18.03 -25.66
CA LYS A 80 -1.69 19.23 -26.44
C LYS A 80 -2.88 19.75 -27.27
N GLY A 81 -3.99 19.03 -27.31
CA GLY A 81 -5.15 19.37 -28.16
C GLY A 81 -4.88 19.28 -29.67
N THR A 82 -3.86 18.51 -30.08
CA THR A 82 -3.42 18.34 -31.48
C THR A 82 -3.84 17.01 -32.10
N ASN A 83 -4.69 16.26 -31.41
CA ASN A 83 -5.15 14.95 -31.86
C ASN A 83 -6.10 15.05 -33.06
N ALA A 84 -5.94 14.12 -33.99
CA ALA A 84 -6.91 13.95 -35.07
C ALA A 84 -8.25 13.44 -34.48
N PRO A 85 -9.39 13.87 -35.01
CA PRO A 85 -10.68 13.37 -34.58
C PRO A 85 -10.76 11.85 -34.73
N LEU A 86 -11.16 11.15 -33.67
CA LEU A 86 -11.42 9.72 -33.74
C LEU A 86 -12.69 9.48 -34.56
N GLN A 87 -12.57 8.76 -35.67
CA GLN A 87 -13.71 8.36 -36.48
C GLN A 87 -13.89 6.85 -36.44
N LEU A 88 -15.06 6.42 -36.03
CA LEU A 88 -15.47 5.02 -36.01
C LEU A 88 -16.62 4.79 -36.98
N LYS A 89 -16.60 3.68 -37.74
CA LYS A 89 -17.66 3.26 -38.61
C LYS A 89 -18.39 2.05 -38.05
N PHE A 90 -19.68 2.16 -37.89
CA PHE A 90 -20.54 1.13 -37.32
C PHE A 90 -21.44 0.51 -38.39
N LYS A 91 -21.62 -0.82 -38.33
CA LYS A 91 -22.54 -1.56 -39.22
C LYS A 91 -23.98 -1.53 -38.75
N GLU A 92 -24.21 -1.26 -37.48
CA GLU A 92 -25.49 -1.18 -36.78
C GLU A 92 -25.48 -0.05 -35.75
N PRO A 93 -26.60 0.38 -35.18
CA PRO A 93 -26.59 1.28 -34.03
C PRO A 93 -25.88 0.64 -32.84
N VAL A 94 -25.06 1.43 -32.13
CA VAL A 94 -24.19 0.97 -31.04
C VAL A 94 -24.21 1.92 -29.86
N GLN A 95 -23.67 1.46 -28.73
CA GLN A 95 -23.24 2.32 -27.63
C GLN A 95 -21.73 2.27 -27.51
N VAL A 96 -21.11 3.43 -27.46
CA VAL A 96 -19.67 3.57 -27.22
C VAL A 96 -19.47 3.87 -25.75
N LEU A 97 -18.61 3.10 -25.10
CA LEU A 97 -18.27 3.25 -23.68
C LEU A 97 -17.08 4.20 -23.54
N ILE A 98 -17.34 5.36 -23.02
CA ILE A 98 -16.36 6.43 -22.83
C ILE A 98 -15.99 6.52 -21.35
N GLY A 99 -14.72 6.37 -21.06
CA GLY A 99 -14.14 6.58 -19.73
C GLY A 99 -13.78 8.04 -19.52
N ILE A 100 -14.28 8.66 -18.45
CA ILE A 100 -13.96 10.03 -18.03
C ILE A 100 -13.21 9.96 -16.70
N PHE A 101 -12.07 10.63 -16.63
CA PHE A 101 -11.21 10.66 -15.46
C PHE A 101 -11.72 11.63 -14.40
N GLN A 102 -11.75 11.17 -13.15
CA GLN A 102 -12.21 11.96 -12.00
C GLN A 102 -11.06 12.81 -11.45
N GLU A 103 -10.83 13.99 -12.00
CA GLU A 103 -9.85 14.92 -11.46
C GLU A 103 -10.46 15.75 -10.30
N LYS A 104 -9.77 15.82 -9.17
CA LYS A 104 -10.16 16.72 -8.08
C LYS A 104 -9.95 18.18 -8.52
N ASN A 105 -10.95 19.01 -8.35
CA ASN A 105 -10.95 20.47 -8.54
C ASN A 105 -11.06 21.01 -9.99
N ASN A 106 -11.66 20.31 -10.90
CA ASN A 106 -11.90 20.87 -12.22
C ASN A 106 -13.41 21.11 -12.44
N SER A 107 -13.85 22.35 -12.33
CA SER A 107 -15.23 22.78 -12.66
C SER A 107 -15.54 22.67 -14.17
N ASP A 108 -14.53 22.42 -14.99
CA ASP A 108 -14.61 22.31 -16.44
C ASP A 108 -14.76 20.86 -16.93
N TYR A 109 -15.32 19.98 -16.11
CA TYR A 109 -15.55 18.58 -16.53
C TYR A 109 -16.40 18.54 -17.80
N ARG A 110 -16.00 17.62 -18.70
CA ARG A 110 -16.78 17.28 -19.87
C ARG A 110 -18.20 16.93 -19.46
N GLN A 111 -19.14 17.80 -19.75
CA GLN A 111 -20.56 17.44 -19.75
C GLN A 111 -20.80 16.63 -21.03
N LEU A 112 -21.03 15.36 -20.83
CA LEU A 112 -21.38 14.48 -21.94
C LEU A 112 -22.86 14.61 -22.23
N ASN A 113 -23.21 15.45 -23.17
CA ASN A 113 -24.58 15.54 -23.64
C ASN A 113 -25.02 14.18 -24.21
N ASN A 114 -26.21 13.72 -23.81
CA ASN A 114 -26.76 12.41 -24.17
C ASN A 114 -25.98 11.17 -23.73
N ALA A 115 -25.10 11.31 -22.74
CA ALA A 115 -24.39 10.19 -22.15
C ALA A 115 -25.08 9.71 -20.87
N LYS A 116 -25.12 8.41 -20.69
CA LYS A 116 -25.62 7.76 -19.48
C LYS A 116 -24.42 7.23 -18.68
N LEU A 117 -24.28 7.65 -17.43
CA LEU A 117 -23.33 7.01 -16.50
C LEU A 117 -23.73 5.55 -16.28
N VAL A 118 -22.82 4.62 -16.56
CA VAL A 118 -23.08 3.18 -16.47
C VAL A 118 -22.24 2.51 -15.40
N LEU A 119 -21.01 2.97 -15.20
CA LEU A 119 -20.13 2.47 -14.16
C LEU A 119 -19.43 3.64 -13.47
N GLU A 120 -19.74 3.86 -12.22
CA GLU A 120 -18.96 4.74 -11.36
C GLU A 120 -17.70 3.96 -10.92
N ASN A 121 -16.53 4.59 -11.03
CA ASN A 121 -15.26 3.94 -10.77
C ASN A 121 -15.05 2.63 -11.57
N GLY A 122 -15.47 2.61 -12.83
CA GLY A 122 -15.49 1.40 -13.65
C GLY A 122 -14.13 0.90 -14.11
N VAL A 123 -13.10 1.73 -14.11
CA VAL A 123 -11.73 1.37 -14.52
C VAL A 123 -10.70 2.11 -13.68
N THR A 124 -9.64 1.42 -13.34
CA THR A 124 -8.42 1.99 -12.74
C THR A 124 -7.27 1.83 -13.72
N ILE A 125 -6.57 2.93 -14.01
CA ILE A 125 -5.44 2.98 -14.92
C ILE A 125 -4.23 3.50 -14.16
N THR A 126 -3.07 2.87 -14.34
CA THR A 126 -1.81 3.22 -13.64
C THR A 126 -1.50 4.71 -13.78
N GLY A 127 -1.30 5.39 -12.64
CA GLY A 127 -0.89 6.79 -12.61
C GLY A 127 -1.93 7.79 -13.10
N LEU A 128 -3.21 7.39 -13.23
CA LEU A 128 -4.31 8.24 -13.62
C LEU A 128 -5.46 8.17 -12.59
N PRO A 129 -6.30 9.23 -12.49
CA PRO A 129 -7.48 9.21 -11.63
C PRO A 129 -8.44 8.06 -11.96
N PRO A 130 -9.30 7.64 -11.01
CA PRO A 130 -10.36 6.68 -11.28
C PRO A 130 -11.24 7.12 -12.46
N VAL A 131 -11.76 6.16 -13.19
CA VAL A 131 -12.51 6.39 -14.43
C VAL A 131 -13.98 6.03 -14.24
N ASN A 132 -14.86 7.00 -14.45
CA ASN A 132 -16.29 6.76 -14.63
C ASN A 132 -16.57 6.41 -16.08
N VAL A 133 -17.38 5.40 -16.33
CA VAL A 133 -17.73 4.95 -17.67
C VAL A 133 -19.12 5.42 -18.03
N TYR A 134 -19.23 6.05 -19.18
CA TYR A 134 -20.47 6.54 -19.77
C TYR A 134 -20.76 5.83 -21.08
N ALA A 135 -22.01 5.53 -21.33
CA ALA A 135 -22.48 5.02 -22.61
C ALA A 135 -23.10 6.14 -23.44
N ILE A 136 -22.64 6.26 -24.69
CA ILE A 136 -23.16 7.21 -25.66
C ILE A 136 -23.68 6.43 -26.87
N SER A 137 -24.94 6.66 -27.27
CA SER A 137 -25.53 5.98 -28.42
C SER A 137 -25.14 6.68 -29.73
N TYR A 138 -24.73 5.85 -30.70
CA TYR A 138 -24.40 6.31 -32.06
C TYR A 138 -25.18 5.51 -33.09
N PRO A 139 -25.68 6.16 -34.16
CA PRO A 139 -26.34 5.47 -35.25
C PRO A 139 -25.34 4.71 -36.14
N LYS A 140 -25.84 3.83 -37.00
CA LYS A 140 -25.05 3.19 -38.06
C LYS A 140 -24.36 4.24 -38.95
N GLY A 141 -23.19 3.92 -39.45
CA GLY A 141 -22.38 4.77 -40.32
C GLY A 141 -21.11 5.27 -39.69
N THR A 142 -20.44 6.21 -40.33
CA THR A 142 -19.20 6.82 -39.81
C THR A 142 -19.56 7.95 -38.84
N GLN A 143 -19.04 7.86 -37.64
CA GLN A 143 -19.28 8.78 -36.52
C GLN A 143 -17.97 9.36 -36.00
N ILE A 144 -18.02 10.62 -35.60
CA ILE A 144 -16.90 11.27 -34.90
C ILE A 144 -17.12 11.07 -33.41
N ILE A 145 -16.14 10.43 -32.76
CA ILE A 145 -16.13 10.21 -31.32
C ILE A 145 -15.32 11.36 -30.71
N ASN A 146 -16.01 12.36 -30.26
CA ASN A 146 -15.43 13.54 -29.62
C ASN A 146 -16.32 13.97 -28.45
N PRO A 147 -16.13 13.42 -27.26
CA PRO A 147 -16.84 13.91 -26.07
C PRO A 147 -16.57 15.40 -25.88
N GLU A 148 -17.63 16.20 -25.80
CA GLU A 148 -17.50 17.65 -25.60
C GLU A 148 -16.77 18.00 -24.32
N GLY A 149 -16.00 19.08 -24.32
CA GLY A 149 -15.29 19.62 -23.17
C GLY A 149 -13.78 19.39 -23.20
N LYS A 150 -13.12 19.85 -22.15
CA LYS A 150 -11.66 19.71 -21.94
C LYS A 150 -11.37 18.47 -21.09
N GLY A 151 -10.19 17.91 -21.23
CA GLY A 151 -9.70 16.82 -20.40
C GLY A 151 -9.52 15.50 -21.15
N LEU A 152 -8.92 14.55 -20.48
CA LEU A 152 -8.60 13.24 -21.01
C LEU A 152 -9.85 12.34 -20.99
N PHE A 153 -10.02 11.55 -22.03
CA PHE A 153 -11.01 10.47 -22.05
C PHE A 153 -10.42 9.19 -22.64
N ALA A 154 -11.08 8.07 -22.42
CA ALA A 154 -10.71 6.77 -22.97
C ALA A 154 -11.90 6.15 -23.71
N VAL A 155 -11.64 5.40 -24.79
CA VAL A 155 -12.65 4.57 -25.45
C VAL A 155 -12.42 3.13 -25.00
N LEU A 156 -13.29 2.65 -24.11
CA LEU A 156 -13.11 1.37 -23.41
C LEU A 156 -13.81 0.20 -24.08
N GLY A 157 -14.78 0.48 -24.94
CA GLY A 157 -15.52 -0.57 -25.63
C GLY A 157 -16.62 -0.04 -26.52
N VAL A 158 -17.13 -0.91 -27.39
CA VAL A 158 -18.32 -0.67 -28.19
C VAL A 158 -19.25 -1.88 -28.02
N ILE A 159 -20.51 -1.62 -27.68
CA ILE A 159 -21.53 -2.63 -27.41
C ILE A 159 -22.77 -2.41 -28.27
N LYS A 160 -23.59 -3.46 -28.40
CA LYS A 160 -24.86 -3.36 -29.13
C LYS A 160 -25.83 -2.42 -28.44
N ASN A 161 -26.58 -1.64 -29.21
CA ASN A 161 -27.44 -0.59 -28.68
C ASN A 161 -28.62 -1.09 -27.82
N ASN A 162 -29.00 -2.34 -27.95
CA ASN A 162 -30.12 -2.96 -27.22
C ASN A 162 -29.74 -3.56 -25.85
N GLN A 163 -28.55 -3.30 -25.37
CA GLN A 163 -28.12 -3.83 -24.08
C GLN A 163 -28.79 -3.08 -22.93
N PRO A 164 -29.31 -3.80 -21.93
CA PRO A 164 -29.78 -3.16 -20.71
C PRO A 164 -28.61 -2.55 -19.97
N ILE A 165 -28.65 -1.26 -19.74
CA ILE A 165 -27.63 -0.54 -19.02
C ILE A 165 -28.24 -0.03 -17.71
N VAL A 166 -27.78 -0.61 -16.61
CA VAL A 166 -28.09 -0.15 -15.25
C VAL A 166 -26.84 0.51 -14.70
N SER A 167 -27.00 1.75 -14.23
CA SER A 167 -25.90 2.45 -13.56
C SER A 167 -25.59 1.80 -12.24
N ARG A 168 -24.31 1.54 -11.96
CA ARG A 168 -23.82 1.01 -10.70
C ARG A 168 -22.45 1.54 -10.32
N ASN A 169 -22.14 1.49 -9.05
CA ASN A 169 -20.79 1.73 -8.57
C ASN A 169 -20.01 0.42 -8.60
N ALA A 170 -19.01 0.33 -9.48
CA ALA A 170 -18.19 -0.87 -9.64
C ALA A 170 -17.41 -1.23 -8.38
N GLN A 171 -16.99 -0.23 -7.60
CA GLN A 171 -16.29 -0.46 -6.35
C GLN A 171 -17.13 -1.16 -5.29
N LEU A 172 -18.42 -0.81 -5.21
CA LEU A 172 -19.30 -1.33 -4.16
C LEU A 172 -19.86 -2.71 -4.49
N LEU A 173 -20.05 -3.03 -5.78
CA LEU A 173 -20.75 -4.23 -6.20
C LEU A 173 -19.82 -5.28 -6.82
N ASP A 174 -18.70 -4.84 -7.38
CA ASP A 174 -17.76 -5.71 -8.05
C ASP A 174 -16.52 -5.92 -7.20
N GLY A 175 -16.65 -6.78 -6.21
CA GLY A 175 -15.53 -7.18 -5.37
C GLY A 175 -14.30 -7.64 -6.16
N LYS A 176 -14.51 -8.14 -7.39
CA LYS A 176 -13.42 -8.54 -8.27
C LYS A 176 -12.59 -7.38 -8.81
N LEU A 177 -13.16 -6.20 -9.01
CA LEU A 177 -12.40 -5.02 -9.42
C LEU A 177 -11.32 -4.65 -8.40
N TRP A 178 -11.62 -4.90 -7.13
CA TRP A 178 -10.74 -4.58 -6.01
C TRP A 178 -10.12 -5.81 -5.36
N ASN A 179 -10.65 -6.99 -5.66
CA ASN A 179 -10.08 -8.27 -5.30
C ASN A 179 -9.14 -8.82 -6.37
N MET A 180 -9.00 -8.12 -7.49
CA MET A 180 -7.94 -8.47 -8.42
C MET A 180 -6.61 -8.12 -7.76
N PRO A 181 -5.70 -9.07 -7.67
CA PRO A 181 -4.36 -8.75 -7.22
C PRO A 181 -3.86 -7.59 -8.09
N TYR A 182 -3.34 -6.54 -7.44
CA TYR A 182 -2.69 -5.47 -8.17
C TYR A 182 -1.45 -6.03 -8.84
N ILE A 183 -1.63 -6.59 -10.01
CA ILE A 183 -0.53 -7.04 -10.82
C ILE A 183 -0.03 -5.78 -11.53
N ILE A 184 1.19 -5.42 -11.27
CA ILE A 184 1.86 -4.31 -11.91
C ILE A 184 2.88 -4.92 -12.85
N GLU A 185 2.72 -4.66 -14.16
CA GLU A 185 3.62 -5.19 -15.17
C GLU A 185 5.08 -4.92 -14.79
N GLY A 186 5.89 -5.96 -14.82
CA GLY A 186 7.29 -5.91 -14.40
C GLY A 186 7.56 -5.99 -12.90
N PHE A 187 6.54 -5.90 -12.03
CA PHE A 187 6.69 -5.93 -10.57
C PHE A 187 5.87 -7.01 -9.88
N SER A 188 4.92 -7.60 -10.58
CA SER A 188 4.15 -8.73 -10.06
C SER A 188 4.61 -10.02 -10.72
N ASP A 189 4.63 -11.09 -9.95
CA ASP A 189 4.96 -12.41 -10.46
C ASP A 189 3.71 -13.03 -11.12
N GLU A 190 3.88 -13.79 -12.20
CA GLU A 190 2.79 -14.58 -12.81
C GLU A 190 2.16 -15.55 -11.81
N LYS A 191 3.02 -16.16 -10.98
CA LYS A 191 2.61 -16.94 -9.81
C LYS A 191 3.10 -16.21 -8.56
N PRO A 192 2.21 -15.85 -7.63
CA PRO A 192 2.60 -15.10 -6.45
C PRO A 192 3.48 -15.93 -5.52
N LEU A 193 4.49 -15.29 -4.92
CA LEU A 193 5.30 -15.90 -3.88
C LEU A 193 4.46 -16.23 -2.64
N PHE A 194 3.47 -15.39 -2.33
CA PHE A 194 2.51 -15.61 -1.25
C PHE A 194 1.09 -15.52 -1.77
N GLU A 195 0.27 -16.47 -1.39
CA GLU A 195 -1.17 -16.49 -1.66
C GLU A 195 -1.93 -16.09 -0.39
N ILE A 196 -2.92 -15.20 -0.50
CA ILE A 196 -3.77 -14.86 0.63
C ILE A 196 -4.72 -16.01 0.90
N ILE A 197 -4.64 -16.58 2.11
CA ILE A 197 -5.49 -17.68 2.56
C ILE A 197 -6.49 -17.27 3.62
N GLY A 198 -6.39 -16.06 4.15
CA GLY A 198 -7.30 -15.54 5.15
C GLY A 198 -6.91 -14.12 5.57
N GLY A 199 -7.74 -13.54 6.40
CA GLY A 199 -7.56 -12.22 6.97
C GLY A 199 -8.89 -11.66 7.43
N GLU A 200 -8.85 -10.56 8.17
CA GLU A 200 -10.05 -9.93 8.67
C GLU A 200 -10.70 -9.03 7.61
N ASN A 201 -12.03 -9.09 7.53
CA ASN A 201 -12.82 -8.26 6.61
C ASN A 201 -12.94 -6.81 7.08
N LYS A 202 -12.48 -6.54 8.29
CA LYS A 202 -12.50 -5.23 8.97
C LYS A 202 -11.14 -4.99 9.62
N ALA A 203 -10.89 -3.76 10.01
CA ALA A 203 -9.73 -3.44 10.83
C ALA A 203 -9.71 -4.27 12.13
N VAL A 204 -8.54 -4.74 12.52
CA VAL A 204 -8.33 -5.42 13.81
C VAL A 204 -8.13 -4.41 14.94
N ILE A 205 -7.69 -3.18 14.61
CA ILE A 205 -7.75 -2.01 15.49
C ILE A 205 -8.24 -0.84 14.66
N ASP A 206 -9.30 -0.19 15.15
CA ASP A 206 -9.92 0.96 14.48
C ASP A 206 -10.29 2.05 15.48
N GLU A 207 -10.63 3.23 14.96
CA GLU A 207 -11.13 4.35 15.76
C GLU A 207 -12.30 3.95 16.65
N GLY A 208 -12.24 4.33 17.94
CA GLY A 208 -13.28 4.02 18.92
C GLY A 208 -13.19 2.63 19.53
N MET A 209 -12.23 1.79 19.14
CA MET A 209 -11.97 0.53 19.85
C MET A 209 -11.25 0.78 21.19
N PRO A 210 -11.36 -0.12 22.18
CA PRO A 210 -10.69 0.02 23.47
C PRO A 210 -9.18 0.23 23.31
N GLY A 211 -8.64 1.26 23.96
CA GLY A 211 -7.24 1.65 23.91
C GLY A 211 -6.90 2.68 22.82
N THR A 212 -7.89 3.09 21.99
CA THR A 212 -7.70 4.13 20.96
C THR A 212 -8.23 5.51 21.36
N GLU A 213 -8.66 5.68 22.60
CA GLU A 213 -9.37 6.87 23.07
C GLU A 213 -8.59 8.19 22.84
N ASP A 214 -7.26 8.12 22.96
CA ASP A 214 -6.34 9.27 22.78
C ASP A 214 -5.60 9.24 21.44
N ILE A 215 -5.98 8.35 20.51
CA ILE A 215 -5.29 8.17 19.25
C ILE A 215 -6.13 8.78 18.13
N GLN A 216 -5.82 10.00 17.71
CA GLN A 216 -6.63 10.71 16.72
C GLN A 216 -6.26 10.39 15.26
N GLY A 217 -4.99 10.12 14.99
CA GLY A 217 -4.48 9.86 13.64
C GLY A 217 -4.28 8.37 13.31
N GLY A 218 -4.61 7.48 14.24
CA GLY A 218 -4.41 6.04 14.06
C GLY A 218 -2.95 5.62 14.19
N PHE A 219 -2.51 4.67 13.37
CA PHE A 219 -1.24 3.98 13.51
C PHE A 219 -0.36 4.12 12.27
N GLU A 220 0.96 4.17 12.47
CA GLU A 220 1.91 4.19 11.37
C GLU A 220 3.27 3.65 11.80
N GLY A 221 3.84 2.72 11.02
CA GLY A 221 5.15 2.14 11.30
C GLY A 221 5.20 1.30 12.58
N GLY A 222 6.38 0.89 12.94
CA GLY A 222 6.63 0.02 14.09
C GLY A 222 6.79 -1.45 13.72
N ARG A 223 6.64 -2.34 14.67
CA ARG A 223 6.86 -3.77 14.49
C ARG A 223 5.95 -4.63 15.35
N VAL A 224 5.60 -5.81 14.82
CA VAL A 224 5.05 -6.92 15.59
C VAL A 224 6.11 -8.01 15.71
N VAL A 225 6.29 -8.52 16.91
CA VAL A 225 7.07 -9.72 17.20
C VAL A 225 6.25 -10.72 17.97
N LYS A 226 6.53 -12.01 17.83
CA LYS A 226 5.85 -13.08 18.57
C LYS A 226 6.80 -13.65 19.63
N VAL A 227 6.36 -13.63 20.89
CA VAL A 227 7.07 -14.19 22.02
C VAL A 227 6.20 -15.28 22.64
N GLY A 228 6.64 -16.53 22.50
CA GLY A 228 5.76 -17.66 22.81
C GLY A 228 4.49 -17.61 21.99
N GLU A 229 3.34 -17.64 22.64
CA GLU A 229 2.02 -17.58 22.00
C GLU A 229 1.45 -16.15 21.90
N THR A 230 2.24 -15.12 22.24
CA THR A 230 1.77 -13.74 22.30
C THR A 230 2.43 -12.90 21.22
N TYR A 231 1.61 -12.21 20.44
CA TYR A 231 2.03 -11.15 19.57
C TYR A 231 2.17 -9.85 20.37
N HIS A 232 3.28 -9.17 20.19
CA HIS A 232 3.56 -7.85 20.76
C HIS A 232 3.75 -6.87 19.64
N MET A 233 2.91 -5.85 19.57
CA MET A 233 2.96 -4.80 18.57
C MET A 233 3.38 -3.48 19.20
N PHE A 234 4.26 -2.77 18.51
CA PHE A 234 4.81 -1.47 18.91
C PHE A 234 4.59 -0.44 17.80
N PRO A 235 3.36 -0.02 17.56
CA PRO A 235 3.08 0.93 16.51
C PRO A 235 3.40 2.35 16.96
N THR A 236 3.69 3.22 16.00
CA THR A 236 3.57 4.65 16.23
C THR A 236 2.09 4.99 16.31
N GLU A 237 1.66 5.47 17.46
CA GLU A 237 0.34 6.04 17.68
C GLU A 237 0.39 7.51 17.31
N ARG A 238 -0.31 7.87 16.24
CA ARG A 238 -0.45 9.25 15.79
C ARG A 238 -1.45 9.94 16.67
N ALA A 239 -0.94 10.41 17.80
CA ALA A 239 -1.75 11.02 18.83
C ALA A 239 -1.79 12.54 18.65
N GLY A 240 -2.95 13.11 18.79
CA GLY A 240 -3.16 14.53 18.94
C GLY A 240 -3.99 14.76 20.20
N GLU A 241 -4.09 15.99 20.65
CA GLU A 241 -5.05 16.40 21.66
C GLU A 241 -6.35 16.81 20.97
N LYS A 242 -7.48 16.53 21.56
CA LYS A 242 -8.77 16.94 21.05
C LYS A 242 -8.82 18.45 20.84
N GLY A 243 -9.12 18.88 19.61
CA GLY A 243 -9.17 20.31 19.25
C GLY A 243 -7.85 20.90 18.76
N VAL A 244 -6.77 20.13 18.72
CA VAL A 244 -5.48 20.58 18.15
C VAL A 244 -5.51 20.47 16.61
N PRO A 245 -4.87 21.40 15.89
CA PRO A 245 -4.78 21.31 14.44
C PRO A 245 -4.20 19.96 13.97
N TYR A 246 -4.71 19.46 12.84
CA TYR A 246 -4.37 18.15 12.26
C TYR A 246 -2.87 17.85 12.15
N TYR A 247 -2.03 18.85 11.93
CA TYR A 247 -0.59 18.62 11.81
C TYR A 247 0.12 18.26 13.11
N TYR A 248 -0.52 18.43 14.28
CA TYR A 248 0.05 17.99 15.55
C TYR A 248 -0.09 16.48 15.78
N ASP A 249 -0.93 15.78 15.05
CA ASP A 249 -1.04 14.32 15.11
C ASP A 249 0.25 13.63 14.67
N ARG A 250 1.04 14.31 13.81
CA ARG A 250 2.35 13.83 13.35
C ARG A 250 3.50 14.20 14.28
N VAL A 251 3.30 15.13 15.18
CA VAL A 251 4.32 15.61 16.10
C VAL A 251 4.13 15.03 17.49
N LYS A 252 2.90 15.01 17.98
CA LYS A 252 2.55 14.40 19.27
C LYS A 252 2.30 12.91 19.11
N THR A 253 3.33 12.18 18.77
CA THR A 253 3.29 10.73 18.57
C THR A 253 3.69 10.00 19.85
N LYS A 254 3.19 8.76 19.97
CA LYS A 254 3.56 7.84 21.04
C LYS A 254 3.95 6.50 20.43
N ILE A 255 4.79 5.75 21.10
CA ILE A 255 4.98 4.34 20.82
C ILE A 255 4.16 3.56 21.82
N GLY A 256 3.11 2.93 21.32
CA GLY A 256 2.27 2.04 22.13
C GLY A 256 2.85 0.63 22.25
N HIS A 257 2.42 -0.09 23.26
CA HIS A 257 2.62 -1.52 23.38
C HIS A 257 1.26 -2.20 23.42
N TRP A 258 1.03 -3.06 22.44
CA TRP A 258 -0.21 -3.82 22.28
C TRP A 258 0.09 -5.32 22.27
N THR A 259 -0.82 -6.13 22.79
CA THR A 259 -0.69 -7.59 22.80
C THR A 259 -1.90 -8.27 22.19
N SER A 260 -1.67 -9.44 21.60
CA SER A 260 -2.72 -10.32 21.07
C SER A 260 -2.30 -11.79 21.15
N LYS A 261 -3.27 -12.71 21.21
CA LYS A 261 -3.03 -14.15 21.08
C LYS A 261 -3.27 -14.69 19.67
N ASP A 262 -3.93 -13.91 18.83
CA ASP A 262 -4.39 -14.35 17.50
C ASP A 262 -4.11 -13.34 16.37
N ALA A 263 -3.48 -12.21 16.71
CA ALA A 263 -3.24 -11.05 15.83
C ALA A 263 -4.53 -10.36 15.36
N ILE A 264 -5.68 -10.70 15.95
CA ILE A 264 -7.00 -10.14 15.62
C ILE A 264 -7.52 -9.29 16.78
N HIS A 265 -7.51 -9.87 17.99
CA HIS A 265 -8.00 -9.22 19.19
C HIS A 265 -6.84 -8.60 19.95
N TRP A 266 -6.71 -7.30 19.87
CA TRP A 266 -5.61 -6.55 20.46
C TRP A 266 -6.01 -5.82 21.73
N LYS A 267 -5.10 -5.81 22.69
CA LYS A 267 -5.19 -5.07 23.94
C LYS A 267 -4.02 -4.12 24.06
N ARG A 268 -4.29 -2.84 24.30
CA ARG A 268 -3.26 -1.86 24.61
C ARG A 268 -2.79 -2.06 26.04
N GLU A 269 -1.50 -2.25 26.23
CA GLU A 269 -0.88 -2.50 27.53
C GLU A 269 -0.29 -1.23 28.14
N SER A 270 0.47 -0.47 27.34
CA SER A 270 1.22 0.69 27.84
C SER A 270 1.67 1.63 26.73
N THR A 271 2.26 2.75 27.12
CA THR A 271 3.08 3.62 26.26
C THR A 271 4.54 3.37 26.57
N ILE A 272 5.34 3.03 25.56
CA ILE A 272 6.79 2.82 25.69
C ILE A 272 7.51 4.17 25.69
N TYR A 273 7.18 5.03 24.71
CA TYR A 273 7.72 6.38 24.56
C TYR A 273 6.64 7.35 24.10
N GLN A 274 6.87 8.62 24.39
CA GLN A 274 6.04 9.73 23.87
C GLN A 274 6.94 10.87 23.42
N ALA A 275 6.43 11.71 22.54
CA ALA A 275 7.18 12.80 21.93
C ALA A 275 7.55 13.93 22.91
N SER A 276 6.95 13.98 24.08
CA SER A 276 7.21 14.95 25.13
C SER A 276 7.12 14.30 26.51
N GLY A 277 7.31 15.08 27.57
CA GLY A 277 7.28 14.61 28.94
C GLY A 277 8.57 13.91 29.34
N VAL A 278 8.47 12.83 30.12
CA VAL A 278 9.63 12.15 30.74
C VAL A 278 10.66 11.65 29.71
N TYR A 279 10.25 11.44 28.46
CA TYR A 279 11.14 10.98 27.36
C TYR A 279 11.63 12.13 26.47
N ALA A 280 11.26 13.36 26.73
CA ALA A 280 11.80 14.53 26.05
C ALA A 280 13.31 14.67 26.32
N VAL A 281 14.02 15.27 25.37
CA VAL A 281 15.46 15.59 25.53
C VAL A 281 15.65 16.91 26.27
N THR A 282 14.64 17.78 26.20
CA THR A 282 14.61 19.07 26.89
C THR A 282 13.48 19.08 27.91
N GLU A 283 13.52 20.00 28.85
CA GLU A 283 12.41 20.26 29.81
C GLU A 283 11.28 21.08 29.18
N ASP A 284 11.38 21.44 27.92
CA ASP A 284 10.36 22.19 27.20
C ASP A 284 9.19 21.25 26.85
N ASP A 285 8.02 21.56 27.38
CA ASP A 285 6.78 20.81 27.10
C ASP A 285 6.32 20.96 25.64
N ASN A 286 6.86 21.93 24.91
CA ASN A 286 6.55 22.08 23.51
C ASN A 286 7.40 21.11 22.66
N PRO A 287 6.79 20.04 22.10
CA PRO A 287 7.52 19.04 21.32
C PRO A 287 8.21 19.63 20.09
N MET A 288 7.83 20.86 19.66
CA MET A 288 8.47 21.57 18.55
C MET A 288 9.90 22.03 18.86
N ASN A 289 10.27 22.11 20.12
CA ASN A 289 11.59 22.55 20.55
C ASN A 289 12.52 21.38 20.93
N ASP A 290 12.01 20.15 20.91
CA ASP A 290 12.76 18.97 21.29
C ASP A 290 13.38 18.27 20.07
N ARG A 291 14.63 17.80 20.20
CA ARG A 291 15.30 16.95 19.18
C ARG A 291 14.64 15.58 19.02
N ARG A 292 13.75 15.22 19.92
CA ARG A 292 13.01 13.96 19.97
C ARG A 292 11.50 14.23 19.98
N SER A 293 11.08 15.23 19.22
CA SER A 293 9.72 15.73 19.29
C SER A 293 8.68 14.84 18.60
N ALA A 294 9.03 14.19 17.51
CA ALA A 294 8.14 13.28 16.78
C ALA A 294 8.80 11.90 16.74
N ILE A 295 8.28 10.98 17.54
CA ILE A 295 8.85 9.63 17.72
C ILE A 295 8.09 8.65 16.81
N TRP A 296 8.85 7.87 16.03
CA TRP A 296 8.29 6.96 15.03
C TRP A 296 8.99 5.61 14.98
N SER A 297 8.30 4.61 14.43
CA SER A 297 8.86 3.35 13.91
C SER A 297 9.76 2.61 14.91
N TYR A 298 9.20 2.26 16.06
CA TYR A 298 9.91 1.48 17.08
C TYR A 298 10.13 0.03 16.65
N MET A 299 11.38 -0.42 16.68
CA MET A 299 11.82 -1.74 16.23
C MET A 299 12.46 -2.52 17.38
N PRO A 300 11.74 -3.40 18.10
CA PRO A 300 12.31 -4.27 19.11
C PRO A 300 13.12 -5.41 18.49
N VAL A 301 14.31 -5.67 19.03
CA VAL A 301 15.17 -6.79 18.70
C VAL A 301 15.72 -7.41 19.98
N PHE A 302 15.57 -8.71 20.14
CA PHE A 302 16.16 -9.39 21.27
C PHE A 302 17.65 -9.63 21.04
N ASN A 303 18.49 -9.12 21.93
CA ASN A 303 19.92 -9.39 21.95
C ASN A 303 20.19 -10.58 22.87
N GLU A 304 20.40 -11.76 22.29
CA GLU A 304 20.65 -13.01 23.03
C GLU A 304 21.91 -12.91 23.90
N LYS A 305 22.95 -12.24 23.40
CA LYS A 305 24.22 -12.07 24.13
C LYS A 305 24.06 -11.20 25.39
N ALA A 306 23.29 -10.14 25.27
CA ALA A 306 22.99 -9.24 26.39
C ALA A 306 21.81 -9.74 27.24
N ASN A 307 21.07 -10.74 26.76
CA ASN A 307 19.82 -11.24 27.35
C ASN A 307 18.79 -10.12 27.59
N LYS A 308 18.67 -9.19 26.63
CA LYS A 308 17.84 -8.00 26.74
C LYS A 308 17.17 -7.67 25.42
N TRP A 309 16.04 -6.96 25.49
CA TRP A 309 15.47 -6.32 24.33
C TRP A 309 16.16 -4.98 24.06
N TYR A 310 16.56 -4.78 22.83
CA TYR A 310 16.97 -3.50 22.30
C TYR A 310 15.83 -2.93 21.48
N GLY A 311 15.58 -1.64 21.62
CA GLY A 311 14.64 -0.91 20.78
C GLY A 311 15.39 0.12 19.95
N TYR A 312 14.97 0.25 18.70
CA TYR A 312 15.44 1.31 17.81
C TYR A 312 14.23 2.13 17.42
N TYR A 313 14.33 3.43 17.53
CA TYR A 313 13.24 4.31 17.14
C TYR A 313 13.76 5.57 16.45
N LEU A 314 12.95 6.08 15.57
CA LEU A 314 13.19 7.34 14.89
C LEU A 314 12.65 8.49 15.71
N ALA A 315 13.38 9.60 15.77
CA ALA A 315 12.84 10.87 16.24
C ALA A 315 13.27 12.00 15.34
N TYR A 316 12.34 12.89 15.06
CA TYR A 316 12.55 14.10 14.26
C TYR A 316 12.65 15.35 15.11
N THR A 317 13.37 16.33 14.59
CA THR A 317 13.22 17.73 15.00
C THR A 317 12.11 18.36 14.18
N VAL A 318 11.22 19.08 14.79
CA VAL A 318 10.13 19.78 14.13
C VAL A 318 10.39 21.26 14.12
N HIS A 319 10.19 21.94 12.99
CA HIS A 319 10.37 23.38 12.85
C HIS A 319 9.03 24.07 12.62
N LYS A 320 8.75 25.09 13.44
CA LYS A 320 7.52 25.90 13.34
C LYS A 320 7.32 26.59 11.99
N GLU A 321 8.43 27.02 11.36
CA GLU A 321 8.39 27.95 10.23
C GLU A 321 8.24 27.27 8.87
N ILE A 322 8.33 25.95 8.81
CA ILE A 322 8.43 25.21 7.54
C ILE A 322 7.37 24.13 7.50
N GLU A 323 6.12 24.46 7.71
CA GLU A 323 5.11 23.43 8.04
C GLU A 323 5.69 22.40 9.05
N PRO A 324 4.96 21.79 9.95
CA PRO A 324 5.51 20.87 10.95
C PRO A 324 6.02 19.61 10.26
N ASN A 325 7.03 19.79 9.42
CA ASN A 325 7.65 18.72 8.69
C ASN A 325 8.79 18.17 9.51
N HIS A 326 8.77 16.89 9.60
CA HIS A 326 9.83 16.07 10.12
C HIS A 326 11.16 16.46 9.47
N SER A 327 12.11 16.92 10.26
CA SER A 327 13.44 17.29 9.80
C SER A 327 14.50 16.66 10.68
N PHE A 328 15.65 16.39 10.10
CA PHE A 328 16.82 15.87 10.81
C PHE A 328 16.54 14.62 11.64
N GLY A 329 15.84 13.65 11.05
CA GLY A 329 15.56 12.36 11.68
C GLY A 329 16.83 11.69 12.19
N ARG A 330 16.75 11.14 13.39
CA ARG A 330 17.82 10.44 14.09
C ARG A 330 17.32 9.12 14.60
N ILE A 331 18.15 8.11 14.54
CA ILE A 331 17.84 6.80 15.12
C ILE A 331 18.44 6.73 16.50
N TRP A 332 17.58 6.49 17.47
CA TRP A 332 17.91 6.28 18.86
C TRP A 332 17.90 4.78 19.18
N ARG A 333 18.73 4.38 20.12
CA ARG A 333 18.73 3.05 20.70
C ARG A 333 18.32 3.11 22.17
N CYS A 334 17.56 2.12 22.60
CA CYS A 334 17.24 1.89 24.00
C CYS A 334 17.38 0.41 24.36
N GLU A 335 17.40 0.12 25.65
CA GLU A 335 17.49 -1.23 26.19
C GLU A 335 16.41 -1.46 27.24
N SER A 336 15.84 -2.69 27.27
CA SER A 336 14.96 -3.07 28.37
C SER A 336 15.74 -3.09 29.70
N THR A 337 15.12 -2.58 30.75
CA THR A 337 15.69 -2.67 32.11
C THR A 337 15.41 -4.03 32.76
N VAL A 338 14.52 -4.81 32.15
CA VAL A 338 14.18 -6.18 32.54
C VAL A 338 14.95 -7.15 31.63
N ASP A 339 15.69 -8.07 32.24
CA ASP A 339 16.41 -9.09 31.50
C ASP A 339 15.49 -10.20 30.99
N GLY A 340 15.95 -10.86 29.93
CA GLY A 340 15.26 -11.99 29.32
C GLY A 340 14.17 -11.60 28.35
N ILE A 341 13.62 -12.62 27.71
CA ILE A 341 12.63 -12.47 26.64
C ILE A 341 11.34 -11.80 27.11
N ASN A 342 10.99 -11.93 28.38
CA ASN A 342 9.78 -11.33 28.96
C ASN A 342 9.91 -9.81 29.21
N GLY A 343 11.11 -9.25 29.10
CA GLY A 343 11.35 -7.80 29.20
C GLY A 343 10.88 -6.99 28.00
N ILE A 344 10.19 -7.59 27.05
CA ILE A 344 9.75 -6.94 25.80
C ILE A 344 8.84 -5.73 26.03
N GLY A 345 8.02 -5.71 27.08
CA GLY A 345 7.15 -4.59 27.44
C GLY A 345 7.87 -3.43 28.13
N GLY A 346 9.18 -3.53 28.34
CA GLY A 346 9.95 -2.54 29.08
C GLY A 346 9.87 -2.68 30.60
N PRO A 347 10.20 -1.62 31.36
CA PRO A 347 10.63 -0.29 30.91
C PRO A 347 11.92 -0.31 30.11
N TYR A 348 12.12 0.74 29.30
CA TYR A 348 13.32 0.91 28.49
C TYR A 348 14.13 2.11 28.95
N LYS A 349 15.45 2.01 28.81
CA LYS A 349 16.42 3.07 29.07
C LYS A 349 17.08 3.50 27.78
N ASP A 350 17.11 4.79 27.49
CA ASP A 350 17.82 5.36 26.34
C ASP A 350 19.33 5.15 26.46
N MET A 351 19.93 4.79 25.33
CA MET A 351 21.36 4.56 25.20
C MET A 351 22.04 5.52 24.22
N GLY A 352 21.27 6.46 23.65
CA GLY A 352 21.73 7.51 22.77
C GLY A 352 21.45 7.30 21.29
N ILE A 353 21.95 8.22 20.48
CA ILE A 353 21.79 8.24 19.03
C ILE A 353 22.82 7.30 18.40
N ILE A 354 22.36 6.43 17.50
CA ILE A 354 23.25 5.49 16.77
C ILE A 354 23.43 5.90 15.30
N MET A 355 22.56 6.72 14.76
CA MET A 355 22.67 7.25 13.41
C MET A 355 21.96 8.61 13.32
N GLU A 356 22.63 9.59 12.74
CA GLU A 356 22.10 10.92 12.53
C GLU A 356 22.64 11.55 11.25
N PRO A 357 22.01 12.62 10.73
CA PRO A 357 22.58 13.41 9.66
C PRO A 357 23.96 13.96 10.02
N GLY A 358 24.91 13.79 9.09
CA GLY A 358 26.32 14.19 9.32
C GLY A 358 27.12 14.22 8.02
N LEU A 359 28.44 14.27 8.14
CA LEU A 359 29.34 14.33 6.99
C LEU A 359 29.33 13.06 6.13
N ASP A 360 28.85 11.96 6.67
CA ASP A 360 28.68 10.67 5.99
C ASP A 360 27.26 10.46 5.42
N SER A 361 26.38 11.45 5.63
CA SER A 361 25.04 11.42 5.04
C SER A 361 25.08 11.44 3.53
N GLN A 362 24.15 10.73 2.93
CA GLN A 362 24.01 10.68 1.49
C GLN A 362 23.07 11.80 1.01
N PRO A 363 23.28 12.38 -0.18
CA PRO A 363 22.43 13.45 -0.69
C PRO A 363 20.94 13.07 -0.76
N TRP A 364 20.63 11.81 -0.97
CA TRP A 364 19.26 11.31 -1.05
C TRP A 364 18.56 11.20 0.32
N GLU A 365 19.28 11.25 1.43
CA GLU A 365 18.67 11.31 2.76
C GLU A 365 17.93 12.64 2.97
N GLY A 366 18.36 13.67 2.23
CA GLY A 366 17.69 14.95 2.15
C GLY A 366 17.54 15.65 3.49
N ARG A 367 16.59 16.57 3.56
CA ARG A 367 16.32 17.36 4.76
C ARG A 367 15.66 16.56 5.86
N GLN A 368 14.91 15.52 5.50
CA GLN A 368 14.22 14.69 6.49
C GLN A 368 15.22 13.91 7.35
N GLY A 369 16.42 13.66 6.82
CA GLY A 369 17.46 12.92 7.51
C GLY A 369 17.22 11.41 7.47
N VAL A 370 17.69 10.69 8.49
CA VAL A 370 17.51 9.25 8.62
C VAL A 370 16.11 8.96 9.14
N ALA A 371 15.39 8.10 8.43
CA ALA A 371 14.06 7.64 8.80
C ALA A 371 14.03 6.12 8.84
N SER A 372 13.26 5.55 9.73
CA SER A 372 13.14 4.13 10.07
C SER A 372 14.50 3.39 10.17
N PHE A 373 14.57 2.37 10.97
CA PHE A 373 15.79 1.57 11.09
C PHE A 373 15.44 0.14 11.48
N PHE A 374 15.84 -0.82 10.67
CA PHE A 374 15.57 -2.22 10.91
C PHE A 374 16.87 -3.04 10.91
N PRO A 375 17.43 -3.39 12.08
CA PRO A 375 18.62 -4.22 12.16
C PRO A 375 18.28 -5.72 12.01
N TYR A 376 19.17 -6.45 11.34
CA TYR A 376 19.12 -7.91 11.20
C TYR A 376 20.52 -8.49 11.11
N LYS A 377 20.65 -9.79 11.36
CA LYS A 377 21.94 -10.47 11.39
C LYS A 377 22.22 -11.21 10.09
N VAL A 378 23.43 -11.11 9.57
CA VAL A 378 23.95 -11.88 8.43
C VAL A 378 25.33 -12.41 8.79
N GLY A 379 25.46 -13.71 8.96
CA GLY A 379 26.69 -14.31 9.50
C GLY A 379 27.04 -13.74 10.86
N GLU A 380 28.24 -13.21 11.01
CA GLU A 380 28.72 -12.61 12.26
C GLU A 380 28.49 -11.10 12.34
N LYS A 381 27.97 -10.47 11.28
CA LYS A 381 27.71 -9.04 11.22
C LYS A 381 26.23 -8.71 11.36
N TYR A 382 25.97 -7.49 11.72
CA TYR A 382 24.64 -6.89 11.68
C TYR A 382 24.55 -5.89 10.54
N PHE A 383 23.41 -5.92 9.84
CA PHE A 383 23.03 -4.95 8.84
C PHE A 383 21.74 -4.27 9.28
N GLY A 384 21.60 -3.02 8.93
CA GLY A 384 20.37 -2.26 9.23
C GLY A 384 19.89 -1.54 7.99
N PHE A 385 18.66 -1.81 7.56
CA PHE A 385 18.00 -0.94 6.62
C PHE A 385 17.68 0.38 7.31
N TYR A 386 18.00 1.47 6.65
CA TYR A 386 17.52 2.80 7.01
C TYR A 386 16.91 3.48 5.79
N SER A 387 15.95 4.36 6.01
CA SER A 387 15.31 5.10 4.95
C SER A 387 15.65 6.59 4.99
N GLY A 388 15.39 7.27 3.88
CA GLY A 388 15.47 8.71 3.75
C GLY A 388 14.56 9.18 2.62
N ALA A 389 14.11 10.42 2.70
CA ALA A 389 13.31 11.04 1.67
C ALA A 389 14.17 12.03 0.89
N TYR A 390 14.24 11.83 -0.42
CA TYR A 390 14.94 12.76 -1.31
C TYR A 390 14.39 14.19 -1.15
N PRO A 391 15.23 15.23 -1.41
CA PRO A 391 14.98 16.57 -0.91
C PRO A 391 13.64 17.12 -1.41
N PHE A 392 12.66 17.07 -0.55
CA PHE A 392 11.48 17.89 -0.71
C PHE A 392 11.83 19.29 -0.22
N ALA A 393 11.89 20.25 -1.12
CA ALA A 393 11.82 21.65 -0.69
C ALA A 393 10.45 21.91 -0.04
N SER A 394 9.41 21.22 -0.52
CA SER A 394 8.08 21.12 0.10
C SER A 394 7.31 19.95 -0.51
N TRP A 395 6.29 19.44 0.15
CA TRP A 395 5.33 18.47 -0.44
C TRP A 395 4.66 19.02 -1.71
N ALA A 396 4.55 20.34 -1.86
CA ALA A 396 4.03 20.99 -3.06
C ALA A 396 4.94 20.80 -4.29
N ASP A 397 6.23 20.55 -4.09
CA ASP A 397 7.19 20.31 -5.18
C ASP A 397 7.25 18.84 -5.62
N TYR A 398 6.62 17.96 -4.86
CA TYR A 398 6.70 16.51 -5.00
C TYR A 398 6.38 15.99 -6.42
N PRO A 399 5.25 16.32 -7.06
CA PRO A 399 4.97 15.76 -8.38
C PRO A 399 5.77 16.41 -9.51
N LYS A 400 6.39 17.57 -9.28
CA LYS A 400 6.98 18.39 -10.35
C LYS A 400 8.46 18.11 -10.59
N LYS A 401 9.17 17.56 -9.64
CA LYS A 401 10.64 17.54 -9.64
C LYS A 401 11.31 16.19 -9.70
N SER A 402 10.64 15.07 -9.87
CA SER A 402 11.44 13.85 -10.18
C SER A 402 10.80 12.49 -9.98
N GLY A 403 9.63 12.37 -9.43
CA GLY A 403 9.05 11.04 -9.15
C GLY A 403 9.92 10.20 -8.20
N LYS A 404 10.75 10.82 -7.38
CA LYS A 404 11.61 10.16 -6.40
C LYS A 404 11.05 10.45 -5.02
N GLY A 405 10.71 9.41 -4.30
CA GLY A 405 10.13 9.48 -2.98
C GLY A 405 11.09 9.02 -1.90
N TRP A 406 10.72 7.97 -1.22
CA TRP A 406 11.50 7.34 -0.19
C TRP A 406 12.46 6.31 -0.77
N PHE A 407 13.65 6.24 -0.17
CA PHE A 407 14.68 5.29 -0.50
C PHE A 407 15.16 4.58 0.75
N VAL A 408 15.72 3.40 0.56
CA VAL A 408 16.36 2.64 1.64
C VAL A 408 17.79 2.31 1.26
N ALA A 409 18.64 2.24 2.28
CA ALA A 409 20.00 1.79 2.15
C ALA A 409 20.40 0.95 3.37
N LEU A 410 21.59 0.40 3.34
CA LEU A 410 22.13 -0.41 4.40
C LEU A 410 23.21 0.31 5.18
N ALA A 411 23.18 0.10 6.49
CA ALA A 411 24.33 0.31 7.37
C ALA A 411 24.81 -1.04 7.90
N GLU A 412 26.08 -1.15 8.25
CA GLU A 412 26.68 -2.33 8.87
C GLU A 412 27.26 -2.04 10.24
N SER A 413 27.30 -3.06 11.09
CA SER A 413 27.98 -3.03 12.38
C SER A 413 28.42 -4.44 12.79
N ASN A 414 29.40 -4.52 13.70
CA ASN A 414 29.80 -5.79 14.34
C ASN A 414 28.93 -6.11 15.56
N SER A 415 28.11 -5.19 16.02
CA SER A 415 27.21 -5.38 17.15
C SER A 415 25.91 -4.60 17.00
N LEU A 416 24.88 -4.99 17.73
CA LEU A 416 23.60 -4.25 17.78
C LEU A 416 23.76 -2.87 18.44
N GLU A 417 24.77 -2.67 19.26
CA GLU A 417 25.07 -1.38 19.89
C GLU A 417 25.65 -0.36 18.91
N GLY A 418 26.22 -0.84 17.81
CA GLY A 418 26.99 -0.02 16.87
C GLY A 418 28.51 -0.09 17.14
N PRO A 419 29.33 0.82 16.58
CA PRO A 419 28.90 1.90 15.70
C PRO A 419 28.37 1.40 14.36
N TRP A 420 27.36 2.09 13.84
CA TRP A 420 26.75 1.78 12.55
C TRP A 420 27.40 2.63 11.45
N LYS A 421 27.83 1.98 10.39
CA LYS A 421 28.47 2.61 9.25
C LYS A 421 27.59 2.48 8.01
N ARG A 422 27.26 3.61 7.39
CA ARG A 422 26.59 3.63 6.09
C ARG A 422 27.43 2.91 5.04
N LEU A 423 26.83 1.99 4.30
CA LEU A 423 27.56 1.24 3.27
C LEU A 423 27.72 2.02 1.97
N ASN A 424 26.87 3.01 1.76
CA ASN A 424 26.90 3.77 0.52
C ASN A 424 27.64 5.07 0.64
N LYS A 425 28.49 5.25 -0.35
CA LYS A 425 29.08 6.54 -0.66
C LYS A 425 28.68 6.85 -2.09
N GLY A 426 27.78 7.79 -2.33
CA GLY A 426 27.39 8.18 -3.67
C GLY A 426 26.00 8.82 -3.73
N LEU A 427 25.60 9.22 -4.93
CA LEU A 427 24.34 9.94 -5.16
C LEU A 427 23.11 9.04 -5.15
N GLU A 428 23.29 7.73 -5.22
CA GLU A 428 22.20 6.77 -5.26
C GLU A 428 22.29 5.83 -4.06
N PRO A 429 21.15 5.49 -3.47
CA PRO A 429 21.12 4.42 -2.49
C PRO A 429 21.67 3.18 -3.17
N ILE A 430 22.44 2.38 -2.45
CA ILE A 430 22.91 1.11 -2.98
C ILE A 430 21.77 0.43 -3.70
N LYS A 431 22.11 -0.45 -4.64
CA LYS A 431 21.28 -1.44 -5.32
C LYS A 431 20.46 -2.27 -4.32
N THR A 432 19.83 -1.56 -3.44
CA THR A 432 18.82 -2.00 -2.55
C THR A 432 17.56 -1.84 -3.30
N ILE A 433 16.68 -2.61 -3.15
CA ILE A 433 15.31 -2.65 -3.62
C ILE A 433 14.99 -1.48 -4.58
N HIS A 434 15.20 -1.72 -5.86
CA HIS A 434 14.96 -0.74 -6.94
C HIS A 434 13.66 -1.06 -7.69
N PRO A 435 13.01 -0.09 -8.30
CA PRO A 435 13.42 1.29 -8.59
C PRO A 435 12.63 2.38 -7.84
N GLN A 436 11.98 2.18 -6.70
CA GLN A 436 10.85 3.03 -6.38
C GLN A 436 10.68 3.38 -4.92
N PHE A 437 9.54 3.98 -4.57
CA PHE A 437 9.18 4.27 -3.21
C PHE A 437 9.27 3.02 -2.33
N VAL A 438 10.19 3.02 -1.39
CA VAL A 438 10.38 1.95 -0.40
C VAL A 438 10.60 2.57 0.97
N GLU A 439 9.77 2.17 1.93
CA GLU A 439 9.86 2.62 3.31
C GLU A 439 9.67 1.44 4.27
N ASN A 440 10.24 1.53 5.45
CA ASN A 440 10.07 0.58 6.55
C ASN A 440 10.29 -0.91 6.19
N PRO A 441 11.39 -1.29 5.55
CA PRO A 441 11.63 -2.69 5.24
C PRO A 441 11.83 -3.50 6.52
N ILE A 442 11.20 -4.66 6.58
CA ILE A 442 11.31 -5.65 7.64
C ILE A 442 11.90 -6.92 7.04
N VAL A 443 13.03 -7.37 7.57
CA VAL A 443 13.73 -8.54 7.06
C VAL A 443 13.35 -9.79 7.84
N SER A 444 13.09 -10.86 7.10
CA SER A 444 12.92 -12.22 7.61
C SER A 444 13.70 -13.20 6.75
N GLN A 445 13.84 -14.44 7.20
CA GLN A 445 14.47 -15.50 6.44
C GLN A 445 13.43 -16.57 6.08
N LEU A 446 13.40 -16.95 4.80
CA LEU A 446 12.54 -18.02 4.30
C LEU A 446 13.16 -19.41 4.60
N PRO A 447 12.36 -20.49 4.55
CA PRO A 447 12.83 -21.84 4.89
C PRO A 447 14.02 -22.34 4.08
N ASN A 448 14.20 -21.86 2.86
CA ASN A 448 15.34 -22.22 1.99
C ASN A 448 16.58 -21.34 2.19
N GLY A 449 16.58 -20.48 3.21
CA GLY A 449 17.69 -19.60 3.53
C GLY A 449 17.69 -18.24 2.82
N LEU A 450 16.79 -18.00 1.86
CA LEU A 450 16.64 -16.69 1.26
C LEU A 450 16.21 -15.65 2.31
N TYR A 451 16.83 -14.50 2.27
CA TYR A 451 16.33 -13.33 2.97
C TYR A 451 15.20 -12.70 2.20
N ILE A 452 14.19 -12.28 2.88
CA ILE A 452 13.07 -11.49 2.34
C ILE A 452 12.93 -10.20 3.13
N ALA A 453 12.88 -9.09 2.43
CA ALA A 453 12.45 -7.81 2.98
C ALA A 453 11.04 -7.53 2.51
N ILE A 454 10.10 -7.32 3.42
CA ILE A 454 8.78 -6.77 3.12
C ILE A 454 8.75 -5.30 3.50
N PHE A 455 8.07 -4.48 2.74
CA PHE A 455 8.11 -3.03 2.90
C PHE A 455 6.84 -2.34 2.40
N ASP A 456 6.69 -1.11 2.81
CA ASP A 456 5.71 -0.15 2.27
C ASP A 456 6.27 0.44 0.99
N GLY A 457 5.55 0.36 -0.10
CA GLY A 457 6.06 0.85 -1.36
C GLY A 457 5.06 0.92 -2.50
N GLY A 458 5.50 1.50 -3.58
CA GLY A 458 4.73 1.62 -4.80
C GLY A 458 5.60 1.86 -6.03
N PRO A 459 5.11 1.52 -7.23
CA PRO A 459 5.93 1.52 -8.46
C PRO A 459 6.33 2.89 -8.98
N GLU A 460 5.62 3.94 -8.66
CA GLU A 460 5.96 5.31 -9.07
C GLU A 460 5.50 6.29 -8.00
N GLY A 461 6.37 6.70 -7.12
CA GLY A 461 6.12 7.79 -6.20
C GLY A 461 4.70 7.87 -5.62
N TRP A 462 4.46 8.73 -4.72
CA TRP A 462 3.12 8.97 -4.17
C TRP A 462 2.12 9.49 -5.23
N GLY A 463 1.78 8.65 -6.20
CA GLY A 463 0.57 8.89 -6.96
C GLY A 463 -0.61 8.56 -6.05
N HIS A 464 -1.40 9.54 -5.67
CA HIS A 464 -2.64 9.37 -4.91
C HIS A 464 -3.66 8.40 -5.54
N HIS A 465 -3.28 7.73 -6.59
CA HIS A 465 -4.14 6.94 -7.47
C HIS A 465 -3.78 5.46 -7.54
N LEU A 466 -2.59 5.10 -7.05
CA LEU A 466 -2.25 3.70 -6.82
C LEU A 466 -2.21 3.47 -5.31
N PRO A 467 -2.91 2.47 -4.80
CA PRO A 467 -2.73 2.09 -3.42
C PRO A 467 -1.27 1.72 -3.23
N ASN A 468 -0.64 2.29 -2.20
CA ASN A 468 0.60 1.73 -1.71
C ASN A 468 0.33 0.27 -1.36
N MET A 469 1.27 -0.58 -1.69
CA MET A 469 1.15 -2.01 -1.51
C MET A 469 2.24 -2.50 -0.57
N ILE A 470 2.04 -3.67 -0.03
CA ILE A 470 3.15 -4.37 0.61
C ILE A 470 4.01 -4.94 -0.52
N GLY A 471 5.20 -4.39 -0.65
CA GLY A 471 6.22 -4.90 -1.53
C GLY A 471 7.10 -5.93 -0.84
N TYR A 472 7.85 -6.68 -1.62
CA TYR A 472 8.93 -7.53 -1.14
C TYR A 472 10.13 -7.50 -2.08
N SER A 473 11.29 -7.82 -1.53
CA SER A 473 12.51 -8.10 -2.27
C SER A 473 13.20 -9.31 -1.66
N LEU A 474 13.96 -10.03 -2.46
CA LEU A 474 14.68 -11.22 -2.04
C LEU A 474 16.19 -11.02 -2.15
N SER A 475 16.93 -11.68 -1.26
CA SER A 475 18.39 -11.69 -1.27
C SER A 475 18.92 -13.07 -0.87
N LYS A 476 20.02 -13.54 -1.50
CA LYS A 476 20.73 -14.76 -1.09
C LYS A 476 21.62 -14.53 0.13
N ASP A 477 22.19 -13.35 0.20
CA ASP A 477 23.23 -13.04 1.18
C ASP A 477 22.77 -12.03 2.24
N GLY A 478 21.53 -11.51 2.11
CA GLY A 478 21.01 -10.50 3.01
C GLY A 478 21.63 -9.10 2.82
N ILE A 479 22.47 -8.91 1.81
CA ILE A 479 23.19 -7.65 1.54
C ILE A 479 22.85 -7.12 0.16
N ASN A 480 22.89 -8.01 -0.85
CA ASN A 480 22.55 -7.68 -2.22
C ASN A 480 21.10 -8.05 -2.47
N TRP A 481 20.26 -7.04 -2.68
CA TRP A 481 18.81 -7.21 -2.81
C TRP A 481 18.37 -7.12 -4.26
N GLY A 482 17.41 -7.96 -4.63
CA GLY A 482 16.79 -7.96 -5.94
C GLY A 482 15.81 -6.81 -6.14
N GLU A 483 15.21 -6.78 -7.32
CA GLU A 483 14.18 -5.79 -7.63
C GLU A 483 12.94 -5.98 -6.74
N ALA A 484 12.25 -4.86 -6.51
CA ALA A 484 10.98 -4.86 -5.80
C ALA A 484 9.91 -5.65 -6.56
N ARG A 485 9.14 -6.43 -5.81
CA ARG A 485 7.91 -7.09 -6.26
C ARG A 485 6.79 -6.73 -5.29
N TYR A 486 5.56 -6.87 -5.71
CA TYR A 486 4.41 -6.55 -4.89
C TYR A 486 3.60 -7.78 -4.59
N LEU A 487 3.17 -7.90 -3.34
CA LEU A 487 2.26 -8.96 -2.95
C LEU A 487 0.88 -8.67 -3.53
N PRO A 488 0.25 -9.66 -4.19
CA PRO A 488 -1.12 -9.52 -4.68
C PRO A 488 -2.08 -9.58 -3.50
N ILE A 489 -2.21 -8.50 -2.76
CA ILE A 489 -3.16 -8.40 -1.67
C ILE A 489 -4.49 -7.91 -2.24
N GLU A 490 -5.50 -8.76 -2.14
CA GLU A 490 -6.84 -8.43 -2.57
C GLU A 490 -7.45 -7.38 -1.65
N THR A 491 -8.02 -6.33 -2.25
CA THR A 491 -8.91 -5.44 -1.53
C THR A 491 -10.28 -6.08 -1.45
N LYS A 492 -10.84 -6.20 -0.24
CA LYS A 492 -12.17 -6.76 -0.06
C LYS A 492 -13.26 -5.73 -0.38
N VAL A 493 -14.44 -6.24 -0.69
CA VAL A 493 -15.62 -5.44 -1.09
C VAL A 493 -16.01 -4.40 -0.04
N ASP A 494 -15.85 -4.74 1.23
CA ASP A 494 -16.20 -3.88 2.37
C ASP A 494 -15.07 -2.94 2.76
N LYS A 495 -14.47 -2.31 1.81
CA LYS A 495 -13.32 -1.45 1.95
C LYS A 495 -13.31 -0.65 3.24
N TRP A 496 -12.60 -1.14 4.21
CA TRP A 496 -12.30 -0.41 5.43
C TRP A 496 -11.00 0.39 5.32
N TRP A 497 -10.29 0.28 4.19
CA TRP A 497 -9.10 1.05 3.87
C TRP A 497 -9.01 1.38 2.37
N ASP A 498 -8.35 2.49 2.04
CA ASP A 498 -8.12 2.92 0.67
C ASP A 498 -6.69 2.61 0.20
N ILE A 499 -5.72 2.68 1.11
CA ILE A 499 -4.31 2.45 0.83
C ILE A 499 -3.78 1.51 1.92
N MET A 500 -3.21 0.38 1.50
CA MET A 500 -2.42 -0.46 2.39
C MET A 500 -1.07 0.22 2.59
N ARG A 501 -0.69 0.42 3.85
CA ARG A 501 0.53 1.13 4.12
C ARG A 501 1.61 0.19 4.66
N THR A 502 1.97 0.30 5.89
CA THR A 502 3.22 -0.24 6.43
C THR A 502 3.03 -1.65 6.97
N PRO A 503 3.73 -2.66 6.45
CA PRO A 503 3.79 -3.96 7.10
C PRO A 503 4.56 -3.86 8.42
N LEU A 504 4.04 -4.53 9.44
CA LEU A 504 4.64 -4.56 10.78
C LEU A 504 5.32 -5.88 11.10
N CYS A 505 5.06 -6.92 10.33
CA CYS A 505 5.70 -8.24 10.47
C CYS A 505 5.46 -9.14 9.26
N LEU A 506 6.30 -10.16 9.17
CA LEU A 506 6.10 -11.39 8.41
C LEU A 506 6.43 -12.55 9.36
N ILE A 507 5.44 -13.03 10.13
CA ILE A 507 5.64 -14.02 11.19
C ILE A 507 5.25 -15.41 10.70
N PRO A 508 6.18 -16.39 10.73
CA PRO A 508 5.85 -17.77 10.40
C PRO A 508 4.96 -18.40 11.47
N GLU A 509 3.89 -19.09 11.00
CA GLU A 509 2.92 -19.81 11.84
C GLU A 509 3.04 -21.33 11.70
N GLY A 510 3.98 -21.80 10.92
CA GLY A 510 4.12 -23.21 10.54
C GLY A 510 3.34 -23.54 9.26
N ASN A 511 3.64 -24.72 8.66
CA ASN A 511 2.99 -25.21 7.44
C ASN A 511 2.99 -24.20 6.28
N ASP A 512 4.07 -23.43 6.15
CA ASP A 512 4.25 -22.38 5.14
C ASP A 512 3.27 -21.20 5.25
N VAL A 513 2.56 -21.09 6.37
CA VAL A 513 1.64 -20.00 6.66
C VAL A 513 2.38 -18.88 7.40
N TYR A 514 2.09 -17.65 7.03
CA TYR A 514 2.62 -16.45 7.66
C TYR A 514 1.49 -15.49 8.00
N THR A 515 1.69 -14.75 9.09
CA THR A 515 0.84 -13.62 9.47
C THR A 515 1.53 -12.30 9.11
N ILE A 516 0.81 -11.43 8.41
CA ILE A 516 1.20 -10.05 8.16
C ILE A 516 0.20 -9.15 8.88
N VAL A 517 0.68 -8.36 9.81
CA VAL A 517 -0.05 -7.22 10.40
C VAL A 517 0.43 -5.97 9.71
N TYR A 518 -0.47 -5.05 9.38
CA TYR A 518 -0.13 -3.85 8.63
C TYR A 518 -0.99 -2.66 9.05
N ASN A 519 -0.45 -1.47 8.91
CA ASN A 519 -1.23 -0.25 8.99
C ASN A 519 -1.80 0.09 7.62
N ALA A 520 -2.97 0.71 7.60
CA ALA A 520 -3.63 1.16 6.38
C ALA A 520 -4.08 2.61 6.51
N ILE A 521 -4.51 3.20 5.41
CA ILE A 521 -5.06 4.56 5.37
C ILE A 521 -6.49 4.50 4.89
N ASP A 522 -7.39 5.08 5.65
CA ASP A 522 -8.72 5.47 5.20
C ASP A 522 -8.68 6.96 4.86
N LEU A 523 -8.73 7.30 3.58
CA LEU A 523 -8.63 8.68 3.12
C LEU A 523 -9.81 9.56 3.55
N LYS A 524 -10.93 8.95 3.93
CA LYS A 524 -12.13 9.67 4.36
C LYS A 524 -12.06 10.07 5.82
N ARG A 525 -11.55 9.17 6.67
CA ARG A 525 -11.59 9.33 8.13
C ARG A 525 -10.36 10.00 8.72
N ARG A 526 -9.27 10.16 8.00
CA ARG A 526 -7.97 10.62 8.53
C ARG A 526 -7.38 9.72 9.64
N PHE A 527 -7.97 8.57 9.91
CA PHE A 527 -7.49 7.58 10.85
C PHE A 527 -6.81 6.45 10.09
N HIS A 528 -5.65 6.04 10.57
CA HIS A 528 -4.90 4.92 10.01
C HIS A 528 -5.18 3.65 10.83
N PRO A 529 -6.11 2.80 10.41
CA PRO A 529 -6.41 1.58 11.12
C PRO A 529 -5.34 0.52 10.92
N THR A 530 -5.38 -0.53 11.74
CA THR A 530 -4.50 -1.70 11.61
C THR A 530 -5.29 -2.89 11.08
N GLY A 531 -4.69 -3.62 10.14
CA GLY A 531 -5.24 -4.84 9.54
C GLY A 531 -4.35 -6.05 9.71
N MET A 532 -4.88 -7.21 9.35
CA MET A 532 -4.16 -8.48 9.36
C MET A 532 -4.58 -9.34 8.18
N VAL A 533 -3.60 -10.00 7.56
CA VAL A 533 -3.81 -11.06 6.57
C VAL A 533 -2.96 -12.28 6.91
N LYS A 534 -3.46 -13.46 6.55
CA LYS A 534 -2.68 -14.69 6.51
C LYS A 534 -2.35 -15.05 5.09
N VAL A 535 -1.09 -15.36 4.86
CA VAL A 535 -0.59 -15.73 3.55
C VAL A 535 0.10 -17.08 3.61
N LYS A 536 0.05 -17.81 2.50
CA LYS A 536 0.74 -19.11 2.33
C LYS A 536 1.86 -18.95 1.33
N LEU A 537 3.06 -19.37 1.73
CA LEU A 537 4.24 -19.36 0.88
C LEU A 537 4.13 -20.43 -0.21
N ASN A 538 4.33 -20.04 -1.45
CA ASN A 538 4.43 -20.93 -2.58
C ASN A 538 5.89 -21.44 -2.72
N LYS A 539 6.13 -22.66 -2.30
CA LYS A 539 7.48 -23.26 -2.30
C LYS A 539 8.08 -23.36 -3.70
N ASP A 540 7.29 -23.71 -4.69
CA ASP A 540 7.79 -23.86 -6.06
C ASP A 540 8.28 -22.53 -6.61
N VAL A 541 7.54 -21.45 -6.34
CA VAL A 541 7.94 -20.09 -6.70
C VAL A 541 9.19 -19.69 -5.91
N MET A 542 9.24 -19.95 -4.61
CA MET A 542 10.41 -19.65 -3.77
C MET A 542 11.67 -20.34 -4.30
N GLU A 543 11.59 -21.62 -4.67
CA GLU A 543 12.72 -22.37 -5.21
C GLU A 543 13.13 -21.89 -6.61
N SER A 544 12.17 -21.46 -7.43
CA SER A 544 12.46 -20.81 -8.72
C SER A 544 13.22 -19.50 -8.51
N LYS A 545 12.76 -18.67 -7.60
CA LYS A 545 13.42 -17.40 -7.26
C LYS A 545 14.86 -17.59 -6.76
N LEU A 546 15.10 -18.63 -5.96
CA LEU A 546 16.46 -18.95 -5.51
C LEU A 546 17.41 -19.25 -6.68
N LYS A 547 16.92 -19.89 -7.74
CA LYS A 547 17.71 -20.18 -8.95
C LYS A 547 17.93 -18.93 -9.82
N GLU A 548 16.96 -18.04 -9.88
CA GLU A 548 17.01 -16.81 -10.69
C GLU A 548 17.96 -15.75 -10.09
N LEU A 549 18.05 -15.68 -8.78
CA LEU A 549 19.00 -14.79 -8.10
C LEU A 549 20.44 -15.33 -8.36
N LYS A 550 21.18 -14.67 -9.21
CA LYS A 550 22.59 -15.01 -9.56
C LYS A 550 23.58 -14.58 -8.49
#